data_95274353dc520c53a950d55d7c5cf32b
#
_entry.id   95274353dc520c53a950d55d7c5cf32b
#
_cell.length_a   1.000
_cell.length_b   1.000
_cell.length_c   1.000
_cell.angle_alpha   90.00
_cell.angle_beta   90.00
_cell.angle_gamma   90.00
#
_symmetry.space_group_name_H-M   'P 1'
#
loop_
_entity.id
_entity.type
_entity.pdbx_description
1 polymer ?
#
loop_
_entity_poly.entity_id
_entity_poly.type
_entity_poly.pdbx_seq_one_letter_code
_entity_poly.pdbx_strand_id
1 'polypeptide(L)'
;MRVVITGGAGFLGKLLAAKILERGGLTDASGQLREVSELVLVDMAAAQGEPWVADKRVSQVIGDVADRNVLARALTANTGSVFHLAAVVSGQAEADFDIGMRVNVDATRTLLELARGLATPPKFVFTSSIAVFGGALPAVLADDQILTPQGSYGAQKAMSELLVSDMSRKGMIDGRSLRLPTVTVRPGKPNQAASSFASGIIREPLAGVDAVCPAAPDAKMWVQSPPRVIENLLIGHEVPASSLTNTRSISVPGITVSVRDMVDSLRRVAGDAVADRVTWQLDPTIDRLVSSWPQAFSADRGRALGMTADASFDDMVRAYVAYISSTTGATA
;
A
#
# COMPACT_ATOMS: atom_id res chain seq x y z
N MET A 1 -1.54 8.26 22.74
CA MET A 1 -1.92 6.99 22.09
C MET A 1 -0.71 6.40 21.38
N ARG A 2 -0.47 5.12 21.55
CA ARG A 2 0.56 4.37 20.80
C ARG A 2 0.00 3.93 19.45
N VAL A 3 0.77 4.17 18.37
CA VAL A 3 0.48 3.75 16.99
C VAL A 3 1.58 2.79 16.53
N VAL A 4 1.21 1.67 15.93
CA VAL A 4 2.16 0.65 15.44
C VAL A 4 2.05 0.56 13.92
N ILE A 5 3.18 0.60 13.21
CA ILE A 5 3.27 0.40 11.77
C ILE A 5 4.18 -0.80 11.52
N THR A 6 3.65 -1.92 11.02
CA THR A 6 4.48 -3.00 10.49
C THR A 6 4.85 -2.72 9.04
N GLY A 7 6.04 -3.09 8.60
CA GLY A 7 6.59 -2.59 7.34
C GLY A 7 6.99 -1.11 7.45
N GLY A 8 7.33 -0.65 8.68
CA GLY A 8 7.55 0.74 9.00
C GLY A 8 8.81 1.35 8.39
N ALA A 9 9.83 0.55 8.09
CA ALA A 9 11.03 0.99 7.38
C ALA A 9 10.89 0.90 5.86
N GLY A 10 9.80 0.28 5.36
CA GLY A 10 9.45 0.24 3.94
C GLY A 10 9.01 1.62 3.43
N PHE A 11 8.96 1.74 2.10
CA PHE A 11 8.64 3.03 1.45
C PHE A 11 7.32 3.66 1.92
N LEU A 12 6.20 2.92 1.86
CA LEU A 12 4.90 3.43 2.34
C LEU A 12 4.88 3.62 3.85
N GLY A 13 5.57 2.73 4.61
CA GLY A 13 5.68 2.84 6.06
C GLY A 13 6.33 4.14 6.50
N LYS A 14 7.41 4.53 5.84
CA LYS A 14 8.12 5.81 6.10
C LYS A 14 7.24 7.02 5.79
N LEU A 15 6.56 7.04 4.64
CA LEU A 15 5.65 8.13 4.28
C LEU A 15 4.49 8.25 5.26
N LEU A 16 3.92 7.11 5.67
CA LEU A 16 2.85 7.08 6.65
C LEU A 16 3.32 7.58 8.02
N ALA A 17 4.49 7.15 8.47
CA ALA A 17 5.09 7.59 9.72
C ALA A 17 5.29 9.11 9.75
N ALA A 18 5.90 9.67 8.71
CA ALA A 18 6.07 11.11 8.55
C ALA A 18 4.73 11.86 8.65
N LYS A 19 3.72 11.36 7.93
CA LYS A 19 2.39 12.03 7.89
C LYS A 19 1.64 11.92 9.23
N ILE A 20 1.77 10.81 9.95
CA ILE A 20 1.19 10.66 11.30
C ILE A 20 1.87 11.61 12.29
N LEU A 21 3.19 11.75 12.24
CA LEU A 21 3.95 12.66 13.10
C LEU A 21 3.61 14.13 12.83
N GLU A 22 3.48 14.51 11.56
CA GLU A 22 3.03 15.83 11.13
C GLU A 22 1.62 16.14 11.66
N ARG A 23 0.70 15.20 11.54
CA ARG A 23 -0.68 15.33 12.00
C ARG A 23 -0.80 15.39 13.53
N GLY A 24 0.11 14.74 14.25
CA GLY A 24 0.19 14.73 15.71
C GLY A 24 -0.91 13.96 16.43
N GLY A 25 -2.02 13.62 15.77
CA GLY A 25 -3.16 12.94 16.40
C GLY A 25 -3.95 12.07 15.42
N LEU A 26 -4.57 11.01 15.96
CA LEU A 26 -5.48 10.11 15.24
C LEU A 26 -6.71 9.81 16.13
N THR A 27 -7.84 9.45 15.54
CA THR A 27 -9.01 9.02 16.33
C THR A 27 -8.83 7.60 16.84
N ASP A 28 -9.20 7.36 18.11
CA ASP A 28 -9.30 6.01 18.66
C ASP A 28 -10.57 5.26 18.18
N ALA A 29 -10.77 4.02 18.62
CA ALA A 29 -11.95 3.23 18.27
C ALA A 29 -13.27 3.81 18.80
N SER A 30 -13.22 4.71 19.79
CA SER A 30 -14.41 5.45 20.28
C SER A 30 -14.72 6.70 19.44
N GLY A 31 -13.89 7.03 18.45
CA GLY A 31 -13.99 8.22 17.61
C GLY A 31 -13.41 9.49 18.24
N GLN A 32 -12.72 9.38 19.39
CA GLN A 32 -12.07 10.52 20.03
C GLN A 32 -10.68 10.76 19.45
N LEU A 33 -10.38 12.03 19.13
CA LEU A 33 -9.04 12.42 18.73
C LEU A 33 -8.07 12.25 19.91
N ARG A 34 -7.00 11.49 19.68
CA ARG A 34 -5.92 11.24 20.64
C ARG A 34 -4.60 11.70 20.08
N GLU A 35 -3.81 12.39 20.89
CA GLU A 35 -2.43 12.70 20.54
C GLU A 35 -1.62 11.41 20.36
N VAL A 36 -0.80 11.36 19.31
CA VAL A 36 0.17 10.29 19.07
C VAL A 36 1.37 10.52 19.97
N SER A 37 1.40 9.83 21.10
CA SER A 37 2.49 9.91 22.09
C SER A 37 3.64 8.97 21.77
N GLU A 38 3.39 7.92 20.96
CA GLU A 38 4.38 6.95 20.56
C GLU A 38 4.04 6.35 19.17
N LEU A 39 5.02 6.32 18.28
CA LEU A 39 4.97 5.71 16.96
C LEU A 39 6.01 4.61 16.86
N VAL A 40 5.54 3.36 16.77
CA VAL A 40 6.41 2.17 16.74
C VAL A 40 6.49 1.64 15.33
N LEU A 41 7.69 1.56 14.79
CA LEU A 41 7.98 0.97 13.50
C LEU A 41 8.48 -0.46 13.68
N VAL A 42 7.82 -1.43 13.07
CA VAL A 42 8.24 -2.85 13.07
C VAL A 42 8.70 -3.22 11.68
N ASP A 43 9.95 -3.63 11.54
CA ASP A 43 10.52 -4.06 10.25
C ASP A 43 11.77 -4.92 10.45
N MET A 44 12.21 -5.63 9.40
CA MET A 44 13.47 -6.40 9.38
C MET A 44 14.71 -5.50 9.49
N ALA A 45 14.59 -4.25 9.06
CA ALA A 45 15.67 -3.25 9.11
C ALA A 45 15.18 -1.97 9.79
N ALA A 46 16.13 -1.20 10.33
CA ALA A 46 15.81 0.12 10.87
C ALA A 46 15.47 1.11 9.76
N ALA A 47 14.47 1.95 9.99
CA ALA A 47 14.27 3.15 9.19
C ALA A 47 15.44 4.10 9.40
N GLN A 48 16.04 4.58 8.32
CA GLN A 48 17.21 5.46 8.33
C GLN A 48 17.06 6.57 7.29
N GLY A 49 17.82 7.66 7.46
CA GLY A 49 17.90 8.76 6.48
C GLY A 49 16.75 9.75 6.52
N GLU A 50 15.75 9.52 7.33
CA GLU A 50 14.61 10.41 7.49
C GLU A 50 14.77 11.30 8.72
N PRO A 51 14.62 12.64 8.63
CA PRO A 51 14.79 13.54 9.77
C PRO A 51 13.88 13.20 10.97
N TRP A 52 12.67 12.74 10.71
CA TRP A 52 11.69 12.40 11.74
C TRP A 52 12.03 11.13 12.55
N VAL A 53 13.00 10.32 12.13
CA VAL A 53 13.44 9.15 12.92
C VAL A 53 14.02 9.57 14.28
N ALA A 54 14.54 10.80 14.39
CA ALA A 54 15.03 11.37 15.63
C ALA A 54 13.93 11.97 16.54
N ASP A 55 12.66 11.98 16.11
CA ASP A 55 11.55 12.44 16.95
C ASP A 55 11.40 11.51 18.16
N LYS A 56 11.31 12.11 19.35
CA LYS A 56 11.22 11.38 20.63
C LYS A 56 10.02 10.42 20.73
N ARG A 57 9.00 10.60 19.87
CA ARG A 57 7.85 9.72 19.79
C ARG A 57 8.12 8.45 19.00
N VAL A 58 9.20 8.40 18.21
CA VAL A 58 9.50 7.27 17.32
C VAL A 58 10.34 6.23 18.06
N SER A 59 9.89 4.99 18.00
CA SER A 59 10.65 3.83 18.43
C SER A 59 10.63 2.75 17.35
N GLN A 60 11.63 1.87 17.33
CA GLN A 60 11.79 0.85 16.31
C GLN A 60 11.93 -0.52 16.95
N VAL A 61 11.17 -1.48 16.47
CA VAL A 61 11.27 -2.90 16.83
C VAL A 61 11.79 -3.66 15.62
N ILE A 62 13.08 -3.95 15.65
CA ILE A 62 13.74 -4.67 14.55
C ILE A 62 13.50 -6.17 14.71
N GLY A 63 13.05 -6.82 13.63
CA GLY A 63 12.85 -8.26 13.56
C GLY A 63 11.79 -8.69 12.55
N ASP A 64 11.68 -10.00 12.40
CA ASP A 64 10.70 -10.61 11.50
C ASP A 64 9.27 -10.49 12.07
N VAL A 65 8.35 -9.94 11.29
CA VAL A 65 6.93 -9.84 11.66
C VAL A 65 6.28 -11.22 11.85
N ALA A 66 6.86 -12.29 11.33
CA ALA A 66 6.41 -13.65 11.57
C ALA A 66 6.84 -14.18 12.95
N ASP A 67 7.76 -13.51 13.65
CA ASP A 67 8.11 -13.82 15.03
C ASP A 67 7.10 -13.16 15.99
N ARG A 68 6.32 -13.99 16.71
CA ARG A 68 5.36 -13.52 17.71
C ARG A 68 5.98 -12.62 18.77
N ASN A 69 7.24 -12.87 19.17
CA ASN A 69 7.90 -12.06 20.19
C ASN A 69 8.24 -10.66 19.68
N VAL A 70 8.58 -10.53 18.40
CA VAL A 70 8.80 -9.23 17.74
C VAL A 70 7.50 -8.42 17.79
N LEU A 71 6.38 -9.00 17.37
CA LEU A 71 5.06 -8.35 17.40
C LEU A 71 4.61 -8.03 18.83
N ALA A 72 4.83 -8.94 19.79
CA ALA A 72 4.46 -8.72 21.19
C ALA A 72 5.21 -7.54 21.84
N ARG A 73 6.46 -7.27 21.44
CA ARG A 73 7.18 -6.07 21.89
C ARG A 73 6.60 -4.77 21.33
N ALA A 74 6.00 -4.83 20.16
CA ALA A 74 5.42 -3.66 19.50
C ALA A 74 4.06 -3.26 20.10
N LEU A 75 3.23 -4.24 20.50
CA LEU A 75 1.89 -4.01 21.04
C LEU A 75 1.93 -3.93 22.59
N THR A 76 1.34 -2.88 23.13
CA THR A 76 1.17 -2.70 24.59
C THR A 76 -0.27 -2.31 24.90
N ALA A 77 -0.64 -2.27 26.18
CA ALA A 77 -1.98 -1.86 26.61
C ALA A 77 -2.43 -0.48 26.08
N ASN A 78 -1.46 0.40 25.75
CA ASN A 78 -1.73 1.74 25.22
C ASN A 78 -1.85 1.79 23.69
N THR A 79 -1.75 0.66 23.00
CA THR A 79 -1.87 0.60 21.54
C THR A 79 -3.31 0.88 21.10
N GLY A 80 -3.53 2.03 20.49
CA GLY A 80 -4.84 2.43 19.98
C GLY A 80 -5.01 2.24 18.49
N SER A 81 -3.89 2.12 17.74
CA SER A 81 -3.92 1.97 16.29
C SER A 81 -2.81 1.08 15.77
N VAL A 82 -3.14 0.25 14.76
CA VAL A 82 -2.20 -0.61 14.05
C VAL A 82 -2.39 -0.40 12.55
N PHE A 83 -1.32 -0.07 11.85
CA PHE A 83 -1.26 -0.08 10.39
C PHE A 83 -0.38 -1.27 9.96
N HIS A 84 -1.00 -2.28 9.36
CA HIS A 84 -0.30 -3.48 8.94
C HIS A 84 0.04 -3.40 7.45
N LEU A 85 1.28 -2.96 7.16
CA LEU A 85 1.80 -2.80 5.81
C LEU A 85 2.83 -3.88 5.44
N ALA A 86 3.40 -4.58 6.42
CA ALA A 86 4.39 -5.63 6.19
C ALA A 86 3.80 -6.74 5.31
N ALA A 87 4.52 -7.08 4.25
CA ALA A 87 4.18 -8.20 3.37
C ALA A 87 5.38 -8.57 2.49
N VAL A 88 5.48 -9.82 2.09
CA VAL A 88 6.25 -10.18 0.90
C VAL A 88 5.40 -9.90 -0.34
N VAL A 89 6.05 -9.40 -1.39
CA VAL A 89 5.38 -8.95 -2.63
C VAL A 89 5.00 -10.11 -3.55
N SER A 90 4.17 -9.83 -4.55
CA SER A 90 3.54 -10.86 -5.40
C SER A 90 4.51 -11.84 -6.05
N GLY A 91 5.62 -11.37 -6.64
CA GLY A 91 6.59 -12.25 -7.29
C GLY A 91 7.31 -13.17 -6.28
N GLN A 92 7.64 -12.65 -5.09
CA GLN A 92 8.26 -13.46 -4.05
C GLN A 92 7.29 -14.50 -3.46
N ALA A 93 6.04 -14.10 -3.21
CA ALA A 93 5.01 -15.02 -2.69
C ALA A 93 4.62 -16.11 -3.70
N GLU A 94 4.74 -15.85 -5.00
CA GLU A 94 4.54 -16.84 -6.05
C GLU A 94 5.72 -17.78 -6.19
N ALA A 95 6.96 -17.28 -6.06
CA ALA A 95 8.17 -18.08 -6.13
C ALA A 95 8.39 -18.96 -4.89
N ASP A 96 7.94 -18.49 -3.71
CA ASP A 96 8.07 -19.18 -2.43
C ASP A 96 6.73 -19.08 -1.67
N PHE A 97 5.92 -20.12 -1.82
CA PHE A 97 4.60 -20.22 -1.18
C PHE A 97 4.69 -20.16 0.34
N ASP A 98 5.68 -20.83 0.95
CA ASP A 98 5.80 -20.93 2.40
C ASP A 98 6.18 -19.59 3.04
N ILE A 99 7.08 -18.82 2.42
CA ILE A 99 7.37 -17.47 2.91
C ILE A 99 6.15 -16.55 2.76
N GLY A 100 5.39 -16.72 1.67
CA GLY A 100 4.14 -16.01 1.46
C GLY A 100 3.13 -16.29 2.56
N MET A 101 2.86 -17.56 2.87
CA MET A 101 1.96 -17.98 3.97
C MET A 101 2.46 -17.45 5.31
N ARG A 102 3.72 -17.64 5.63
CA ARG A 102 4.31 -17.25 6.91
C ARG A 102 4.23 -15.73 7.15
N VAL A 103 4.57 -14.91 6.15
CA VAL A 103 4.64 -13.46 6.32
C VAL A 103 3.29 -12.78 6.04
N ASN A 104 2.55 -13.19 4.99
CA ASN A 104 1.32 -12.51 4.62
C ASN A 104 0.09 -13.00 5.40
N VAL A 105 0.07 -14.27 5.84
CA VAL A 105 -1.09 -14.87 6.53
C VAL A 105 -0.82 -15.08 8.02
N ASP A 106 0.21 -15.86 8.38
CA ASP A 106 0.45 -16.23 9.77
C ASP A 106 0.88 -15.03 10.61
N ALA A 107 1.72 -14.13 10.08
CA ALA A 107 2.07 -12.89 10.77
C ALA A 107 0.84 -11.98 10.96
N THR A 108 -0.02 -11.85 9.94
CA THR A 108 -1.29 -11.12 10.06
C THR A 108 -2.17 -11.73 11.14
N ARG A 109 -2.36 -13.06 11.14
CA ARG A 109 -3.13 -13.77 12.15
C ARG A 109 -2.55 -13.56 13.56
N THR A 110 -1.24 -13.69 13.71
CA THR A 110 -0.55 -13.47 14.99
C THR A 110 -0.73 -12.03 15.50
N LEU A 111 -0.59 -11.05 14.62
CA LEU A 111 -0.80 -9.63 14.97
C LEU A 111 -2.25 -9.37 15.41
N LEU A 112 -3.22 -9.95 14.72
CA LEU A 112 -4.64 -9.88 15.09
C LEU A 112 -4.93 -10.56 16.43
N GLU A 113 -4.32 -11.72 16.70
CA GLU A 113 -4.45 -12.41 17.99
C GLU A 113 -3.86 -11.61 19.15
N LEU A 114 -2.74 -10.93 18.94
CA LEU A 114 -2.17 -10.03 19.95
C LEU A 114 -3.05 -8.78 20.15
N ALA A 115 -3.55 -8.20 19.06
CA ALA A 115 -4.41 -7.02 19.10
C ALA A 115 -5.72 -7.27 19.87
N ARG A 116 -6.36 -8.43 19.65
CA ARG A 116 -7.59 -8.79 20.40
C ARG A 116 -7.37 -9.00 21.91
N GLY A 117 -6.12 -9.25 22.31
CA GLY A 117 -5.74 -9.40 23.72
C GLY A 117 -5.61 -8.07 24.47
N LEU A 118 -5.71 -6.94 23.77
CA LEU A 118 -5.66 -5.61 24.38
C LEU A 118 -6.98 -5.30 25.10
N ALA A 119 -6.92 -4.54 26.18
CA ALA A 119 -8.10 -4.17 26.97
C ALA A 119 -9.12 -3.34 26.17
N THR A 120 -8.63 -2.55 25.22
CA THR A 120 -9.47 -1.77 24.29
C THR A 120 -9.16 -2.22 22.86
N PRO A 121 -10.18 -2.60 22.06
CA PRO A 121 -9.99 -2.96 20.67
C PRO A 121 -9.30 -1.83 19.90
N PRO A 122 -8.12 -2.06 19.29
CA PRO A 122 -7.45 -1.01 18.52
C PRO A 122 -8.11 -0.83 17.16
N LYS A 123 -7.95 0.34 16.54
CA LYS A 123 -8.17 0.50 15.12
C LYS A 123 -7.09 -0.27 14.35
N PHE A 124 -7.50 -1.06 13.37
CA PHE A 124 -6.62 -1.93 12.61
C PHE A 124 -6.80 -1.69 11.11
N VAL A 125 -5.81 -1.08 10.47
CA VAL A 125 -5.79 -0.84 9.03
C VAL A 125 -4.88 -1.87 8.37
N PHE A 126 -5.47 -2.73 7.55
CA PHE A 126 -4.75 -3.73 6.77
C PHE A 126 -4.62 -3.28 5.32
N THR A 127 -3.39 -3.26 4.80
CA THR A 127 -3.15 -3.04 3.38
C THR A 127 -3.38 -4.32 2.60
N SER A 128 -4.55 -4.42 1.97
CA SER A 128 -4.86 -5.43 0.97
C SER A 128 -4.46 -4.92 -0.43
N SER A 129 -4.87 -5.60 -1.46
CA SER A 129 -4.47 -5.32 -2.84
C SER A 129 -5.59 -5.65 -3.81
N ILE A 130 -5.62 -4.98 -4.95
CA ILE A 130 -6.46 -5.38 -6.09
C ILE A 130 -6.10 -6.77 -6.63
N ALA A 131 -4.95 -7.34 -6.25
CA ALA A 131 -4.56 -8.72 -6.59
C ALA A 131 -5.49 -9.79 -6.00
N VAL A 132 -6.42 -9.45 -5.11
CA VAL A 132 -7.50 -10.34 -4.64
C VAL A 132 -8.51 -10.67 -5.74
N PHE A 133 -8.48 -9.94 -6.85
CA PHE A 133 -9.27 -10.15 -8.05
C PHE A 133 -8.41 -10.65 -9.20
N GLY A 134 -8.99 -11.45 -10.08
CA GLY A 134 -8.33 -11.96 -11.29
C GLY A 134 -9.20 -12.95 -12.04
N GLY A 135 -8.69 -13.47 -13.15
CA GLY A 135 -9.43 -14.36 -14.05
C GLY A 135 -10.36 -13.59 -14.98
N ALA A 136 -11.54 -14.15 -15.26
CA ALA A 136 -12.53 -13.47 -16.10
C ALA A 136 -13.23 -12.36 -15.31
N LEU A 137 -12.79 -11.12 -15.51
CA LEU A 137 -13.28 -9.94 -14.81
C LEU A 137 -14.17 -9.08 -15.72
N PRO A 138 -15.18 -8.37 -15.15
CA PRO A 138 -15.90 -7.34 -15.88
C PRO A 138 -14.97 -6.15 -16.20
N ALA A 139 -15.34 -5.35 -17.21
CA ALA A 139 -14.55 -4.18 -17.60
C ALA A 139 -14.37 -3.15 -16.47
N VAL A 140 -15.35 -3.03 -15.58
CA VAL A 140 -15.28 -2.21 -14.35
C VAL A 140 -15.74 -3.09 -13.19
N LEU A 141 -14.89 -3.22 -12.16
CA LEU A 141 -15.20 -4.01 -10.97
C LEU A 141 -16.04 -3.18 -9.99
N ALA A 142 -17.13 -3.77 -9.52
CA ALA A 142 -17.93 -3.21 -8.43
C ALA A 142 -17.33 -3.54 -7.05
N ASP A 143 -17.78 -2.85 -6.02
CA ASP A 143 -17.29 -3.04 -4.64
C ASP A 143 -17.65 -4.41 -4.05
N ASP A 144 -18.69 -5.06 -4.55
CA ASP A 144 -19.19 -6.38 -4.15
C ASP A 144 -18.69 -7.53 -5.04
N GLN A 145 -17.75 -7.25 -5.94
CA GLN A 145 -17.13 -8.27 -6.79
C GLN A 145 -16.55 -9.42 -5.96
N ILE A 146 -16.86 -10.66 -6.36
CA ILE A 146 -16.34 -11.87 -5.75
C ILE A 146 -14.82 -11.92 -5.91
N LEU A 147 -14.12 -12.32 -4.84
CA LEU A 147 -12.67 -12.47 -4.85
C LEU A 147 -12.28 -13.74 -5.63
N THR A 148 -11.47 -13.58 -6.64
CA THR A 148 -10.99 -14.66 -7.52
C THR A 148 -9.50 -14.53 -7.79
N PRO A 149 -8.65 -14.54 -6.74
CA PRO A 149 -7.22 -14.35 -6.91
C PRO A 149 -6.61 -15.42 -7.82
N GLN A 150 -5.69 -15.02 -8.69
CA GLN A 150 -5.00 -15.91 -9.63
C GLN A 150 -3.54 -16.13 -9.25
N GLY A 151 -3.12 -15.73 -8.07
CA GLY A 151 -1.77 -15.94 -7.53
C GLY A 151 -1.76 -16.01 -6.01
N SER A 152 -0.68 -16.58 -5.47
CA SER A 152 -0.49 -16.82 -4.03
C SER A 152 -0.66 -15.56 -3.20
N TYR A 153 -0.06 -14.45 -3.62
CA TYR A 153 -0.18 -13.15 -2.92
C TYR A 153 -1.63 -12.68 -2.79
N GLY A 154 -2.39 -12.73 -3.89
CA GLY A 154 -3.80 -12.34 -3.90
C GLY A 154 -4.64 -13.22 -2.96
N ALA A 155 -4.42 -14.54 -2.98
CA ALA A 155 -5.08 -15.50 -2.09
C ALA A 155 -4.75 -15.20 -0.61
N GLN A 156 -3.48 -14.95 -0.30
CA GLN A 156 -3.02 -14.62 1.06
C GLN A 156 -3.64 -13.31 1.57
N LYS A 157 -3.74 -12.28 0.71
CA LYS A 157 -4.42 -11.03 1.06
C LYS A 157 -5.92 -11.23 1.28
N ALA A 158 -6.59 -12.02 0.44
CA ALA A 158 -8.02 -12.35 0.59
C ALA A 158 -8.31 -13.11 1.90
N MET A 159 -7.50 -14.11 2.27
CA MET A 159 -7.60 -14.81 3.57
C MET A 159 -7.47 -13.84 4.73
N SER A 160 -6.52 -12.91 4.66
CA SER A 160 -6.28 -11.90 5.69
C SER A 160 -7.45 -10.89 5.80
N GLU A 161 -8.07 -10.48 4.68
CA GLU A 161 -9.29 -9.66 4.69
C GLU A 161 -10.43 -10.32 5.45
N LEU A 162 -10.63 -11.63 5.26
CA LEU A 162 -11.67 -12.39 5.96
C LEU A 162 -11.40 -12.46 7.45
N LEU A 163 -10.15 -12.65 7.89
CA LEU A 163 -9.76 -12.63 9.30
C LEU A 163 -10.03 -11.24 9.93
N VAL A 164 -9.61 -10.17 9.28
CA VAL A 164 -9.87 -8.80 9.74
C VAL A 164 -11.37 -8.54 9.86
N SER A 165 -12.15 -8.99 8.87
CA SER A 165 -13.59 -8.79 8.84
C SER A 165 -14.30 -9.55 9.97
N ASP A 166 -13.99 -10.84 10.18
CA ASP A 166 -14.62 -11.64 11.21
C ASP A 166 -14.27 -11.17 12.64
N MET A 167 -12.99 -10.86 12.88
CA MET A 167 -12.56 -10.35 14.18
C MET A 167 -13.18 -8.97 14.50
N SER A 168 -13.39 -8.14 13.46
CA SER A 168 -14.11 -6.86 13.61
C SER A 168 -15.59 -7.06 13.93
N ARG A 169 -16.26 -7.99 13.22
CA ARG A 169 -17.65 -8.37 13.48
C ARG A 169 -17.86 -8.86 14.92
N LYS A 170 -16.84 -9.52 15.49
CA LYS A 170 -16.83 -10.00 16.88
C LYS A 170 -16.44 -8.93 17.90
N GLY A 171 -16.13 -7.71 17.47
CA GLY A 171 -15.70 -6.62 18.36
C GLY A 171 -14.31 -6.80 18.97
N MET A 172 -13.49 -7.69 18.42
CA MET A 172 -12.13 -7.96 18.91
C MET A 172 -11.13 -6.88 18.48
N ILE A 173 -11.40 -6.24 17.34
CA ILE A 173 -10.67 -5.10 16.78
C ILE A 173 -11.66 -4.17 16.07
N ASP A 174 -11.28 -2.93 15.79
CA ASP A 174 -11.97 -2.08 14.82
C ASP A 174 -11.17 -2.09 13.49
N GLY A 175 -11.35 -3.15 12.70
CA GLY A 175 -10.56 -3.43 11.51
C GLY A 175 -11.18 -2.92 10.21
N ARG A 176 -10.31 -2.60 9.23
CA ARG A 176 -10.63 -2.37 7.83
C ARG A 176 -9.48 -2.80 6.93
N SER A 177 -9.82 -3.35 5.79
CA SER A 177 -8.88 -3.78 4.76
C SER A 177 -8.99 -2.85 3.56
N LEU A 178 -7.90 -2.21 3.17
CA LEU A 178 -7.87 -1.29 2.04
C LEU A 178 -7.20 -1.98 0.85
N ARG A 179 -7.96 -2.27 -0.21
CA ARG A 179 -7.49 -2.86 -1.46
C ARG A 179 -6.81 -1.78 -2.29
N LEU A 180 -5.50 -1.70 -2.17
CA LEU A 180 -4.71 -0.67 -2.83
C LEU A 180 -4.62 -0.93 -4.34
N PRO A 181 -4.74 0.12 -5.18
CA PRO A 181 -4.30 0.11 -6.57
C PRO A 181 -2.81 -0.22 -6.71
N THR A 182 -2.34 -0.40 -7.93
CA THR A 182 -0.90 -0.42 -8.20
C THR A 182 -0.29 0.93 -7.80
N VAL A 183 0.58 0.90 -6.80
CA VAL A 183 1.24 2.12 -6.31
C VAL A 183 2.39 2.48 -7.23
N THR A 184 2.34 3.67 -7.83
CA THR A 184 3.35 4.21 -8.75
C THR A 184 3.36 5.75 -8.71
N VAL A 185 4.45 6.49 -8.79
CA VAL A 185 5.83 6.03 -9.04
C VAL A 185 6.50 5.79 -7.70
N ARG A 186 7.09 4.60 -7.52
CA ARG A 186 7.82 4.26 -6.29
C ARG A 186 9.30 4.59 -6.44
N PRO A 187 9.93 5.29 -5.48
CA PRO A 187 11.37 5.48 -5.45
C PRO A 187 12.13 4.18 -5.13
N GLY A 188 13.44 4.25 -5.21
CA GLY A 188 14.33 3.14 -4.88
C GLY A 188 14.55 2.17 -6.04
N LYS A 189 15.13 1.02 -5.75
CA LYS A 189 15.47 0.01 -6.76
C LYS A 189 14.23 -0.80 -7.18
N PRO A 190 14.22 -1.37 -8.40
CA PRO A 190 13.23 -2.35 -8.80
C PRO A 190 13.12 -3.48 -7.78
N ASN A 191 11.91 -3.97 -7.54
CA ASN A 191 11.66 -5.14 -6.69
C ASN A 191 11.02 -6.28 -7.51
N GLN A 192 10.78 -7.42 -6.86
CA GLN A 192 10.22 -8.61 -7.50
C GLN A 192 8.70 -8.53 -7.78
N ALA A 193 8.04 -7.39 -7.52
CA ALA A 193 6.65 -7.22 -7.93
C ALA A 193 6.57 -7.11 -9.46
N ALA A 194 5.66 -7.87 -10.08
CA ALA A 194 5.45 -7.81 -11.52
C ALA A 194 5.07 -6.39 -12.01
N SER A 195 4.42 -5.58 -11.15
CA SER A 195 4.11 -4.17 -11.40
C SER A 195 5.30 -3.21 -11.26
N SER A 196 6.51 -3.71 -10.94
CA SER A 196 7.68 -2.87 -10.70
C SER A 196 8.06 -2.02 -11.92
N PHE A 197 7.82 -2.55 -13.13
CA PHE A 197 8.09 -1.85 -14.38
C PHE A 197 7.30 -0.53 -14.48
N ALA A 198 6.07 -0.46 -13.99
CA ALA A 198 5.24 0.76 -14.05
C ALA A 198 5.85 1.96 -13.31
N SER A 199 6.69 1.69 -12.29
CA SER A 199 7.53 2.73 -11.69
C SER A 199 8.85 2.90 -12.44
N GLY A 200 9.42 1.81 -12.95
CA GLY A 200 10.70 1.79 -13.66
C GLY A 200 10.71 2.68 -14.90
N ILE A 201 9.67 2.57 -15.75
CA ILE A 201 9.55 3.36 -16.98
C ILE A 201 9.41 4.87 -16.77
N ILE A 202 9.23 5.31 -15.54
CA ILE A 202 9.19 6.72 -15.13
C ILE A 202 10.46 7.08 -14.35
N ARG A 203 10.79 6.28 -13.35
CA ARG A 203 11.87 6.55 -12.40
C ARG A 203 13.25 6.54 -13.04
N GLU A 204 13.58 5.48 -13.83
CA GLU A 204 14.88 5.33 -14.46
C GLU A 204 15.16 6.44 -15.48
N PRO A 205 14.23 6.78 -16.42
CA PRO A 205 14.42 7.91 -17.33
C PRO A 205 14.62 9.24 -16.63
N LEU A 206 13.88 9.52 -15.56
CA LEU A 206 14.06 10.73 -14.75
C LEU A 206 15.42 10.77 -14.04
N ALA A 207 16.01 9.61 -13.76
CA ALA A 207 17.37 9.49 -13.24
C ALA A 207 18.46 9.46 -14.36
N GLY A 208 18.09 9.67 -15.64
CA GLY A 208 19.00 9.64 -16.77
C GLY A 208 19.40 8.23 -17.24
N VAL A 209 18.70 7.19 -16.78
CA VAL A 209 18.96 5.78 -17.12
C VAL A 209 17.90 5.28 -18.09
N ASP A 210 18.32 4.46 -19.06
CA ASP A 210 17.39 3.83 -20.02
C ASP A 210 16.52 2.78 -19.33
N ALA A 211 15.26 2.68 -19.73
CA ALA A 211 14.29 1.75 -19.19
C ALA A 211 13.69 0.87 -20.29
N VAL A 212 13.52 -0.42 -19.99
CA VAL A 212 12.81 -1.35 -20.86
C VAL A 212 11.38 -1.53 -20.34
N CYS A 213 10.39 -1.31 -21.21
CA CYS A 213 8.99 -1.58 -20.91
C CYS A 213 8.61 -2.98 -21.40
N PRO A 214 8.26 -3.91 -20.50
CA PRO A 214 7.98 -5.31 -20.84
C PRO A 214 6.51 -5.59 -21.21
N ALA A 215 5.62 -4.59 -21.08
CA ALA A 215 4.19 -4.73 -21.30
C ALA A 215 3.73 -4.04 -22.59
N ALA A 216 2.62 -4.49 -23.15
CA ALA A 216 2.04 -3.88 -24.34
C ALA A 216 1.63 -2.42 -24.07
N PRO A 217 1.77 -1.52 -25.07
CA PRO A 217 1.45 -0.10 -24.89
C PRO A 217 0.00 0.18 -24.48
N ASP A 218 -0.94 -0.62 -24.91
CA ASP A 218 -2.39 -0.50 -24.65
C ASP A 218 -2.84 -1.28 -23.42
N ALA A 219 -1.95 -2.01 -22.75
CA ALA A 219 -2.22 -2.66 -21.47
C ALA A 219 -2.61 -1.60 -20.44
N LYS A 220 -3.74 -1.83 -19.75
CA LYS A 220 -4.30 -0.88 -18.78
C LYS A 220 -4.01 -1.32 -17.36
N MET A 221 -3.77 -0.34 -16.49
CA MET A 221 -3.52 -0.55 -15.07
C MET A 221 -4.38 0.40 -14.22
N TRP A 222 -4.85 -0.10 -13.07
CA TRP A 222 -5.46 0.72 -12.03
C TRP A 222 -4.37 1.18 -11.08
N VAL A 223 -4.10 2.48 -11.03
CA VAL A 223 -2.92 3.04 -10.35
C VAL A 223 -3.27 4.16 -9.37
N GLN A 224 -2.37 4.40 -8.42
CA GLN A 224 -2.44 5.51 -7.48
C GLN A 224 -1.03 5.96 -7.06
N SER A 225 -0.85 7.26 -6.83
CA SER A 225 0.42 7.80 -6.32
C SER A 225 0.63 7.46 -4.84
N PRO A 226 1.90 7.36 -4.39
CA PRO A 226 2.22 7.13 -2.98
C PRO A 226 1.62 8.16 -2.02
N PRO A 227 1.68 9.49 -2.28
CA PRO A 227 1.04 10.46 -1.40
C PRO A 227 -0.47 10.22 -1.25
N ARG A 228 -1.16 9.91 -2.35
CA ARG A 228 -2.59 9.63 -2.33
C ARG A 228 -2.92 8.35 -1.57
N VAL A 229 -2.08 7.31 -1.68
CA VAL A 229 -2.20 6.08 -0.87
C VAL A 229 -2.15 6.42 0.62
N ILE A 230 -1.18 7.25 1.05
CA ILE A 230 -1.04 7.63 2.47
C ILE A 230 -2.28 8.40 2.96
N GLU A 231 -2.79 9.34 2.17
CA GLU A 231 -4.02 10.05 2.52
C GLU A 231 -5.20 9.08 2.68
N ASN A 232 -5.37 8.14 1.74
CA ASN A 232 -6.45 7.16 1.81
C ASN A 232 -6.28 6.14 2.95
N LEU A 233 -5.05 5.79 3.33
CA LEU A 233 -4.80 4.97 4.53
C LEU A 233 -5.27 5.72 5.80
N LEU A 234 -4.99 7.01 5.89
CA LEU A 234 -5.43 7.84 7.01
C LEU A 234 -6.95 8.04 6.99
N ILE A 235 -7.56 8.35 5.84
CA ILE A 235 -9.02 8.43 5.71
C ILE A 235 -9.66 7.11 6.16
N GLY A 236 -9.16 5.97 5.66
CA GLY A 236 -9.66 4.65 6.06
C GLY A 236 -9.52 4.40 7.56
N HIS A 237 -8.46 4.87 8.19
CA HIS A 237 -8.28 4.81 9.64
C HIS A 237 -9.33 5.66 10.37
N GLU A 238 -9.58 6.89 9.91
CA GLU A 238 -10.49 7.84 10.56
C GLU A 238 -11.97 7.46 10.43
N VAL A 239 -12.35 6.69 9.39
CA VAL A 239 -13.74 6.24 9.18
C VAL A 239 -14.28 5.56 10.45
N PRO A 240 -15.44 6.00 10.99
CA PRO A 240 -16.08 5.34 12.13
C PRO A 240 -16.51 3.91 11.77
N ALA A 241 -16.43 2.99 12.73
CA ALA A 241 -16.88 1.60 12.56
C ALA A 241 -18.35 1.50 12.10
N SER A 242 -19.20 2.44 12.52
CA SER A 242 -20.62 2.53 12.14
C SER A 242 -20.85 2.85 10.67
N SER A 243 -19.88 3.48 9.99
CA SER A 243 -19.93 3.74 8.54
C SER A 243 -19.46 2.55 7.70
N LEU A 244 -18.89 1.52 8.33
CA LEU A 244 -18.47 0.28 7.68
C LEU A 244 -19.62 -0.74 7.81
N THR A 245 -20.14 -1.17 6.67
CA THR A 245 -21.23 -2.16 6.60
C THR A 245 -20.71 -3.58 6.92
N ASN A 246 -21.42 -4.61 6.45
CA ASN A 246 -21.10 -6.03 6.69
C ASN A 246 -19.72 -6.45 6.18
N THR A 247 -19.15 -5.73 5.19
CA THR A 247 -17.78 -5.96 4.75
C THR A 247 -16.85 -4.87 5.26
N ARG A 248 -15.67 -5.27 5.72
CA ARG A 248 -14.60 -4.38 6.18
C ARG A 248 -13.57 -4.10 5.09
N SER A 249 -13.75 -4.67 3.89
CA SER A 249 -12.84 -4.48 2.76
C SER A 249 -13.34 -3.37 1.84
N ILE A 250 -12.47 -2.45 1.47
CA ILE A 250 -12.76 -1.23 0.71
C ILE A 250 -11.81 -1.17 -0.47
N SER A 251 -12.37 -1.11 -1.69
CA SER A 251 -11.58 -0.81 -2.90
C SER A 251 -11.20 0.66 -2.91
N VAL A 252 -9.89 0.93 -2.88
CA VAL A 252 -9.38 2.31 -2.86
C VAL A 252 -9.48 2.93 -4.26
N PRO A 253 -10.02 4.16 -4.41
CA PRO A 253 -10.08 4.84 -5.68
C PRO A 253 -8.69 5.03 -6.31
N GLY A 254 -8.62 4.86 -7.62
CA GLY A 254 -7.43 5.09 -8.44
C GLY A 254 -7.83 5.65 -9.81
N ILE A 255 -6.91 5.65 -10.74
CA ILE A 255 -7.17 5.98 -12.15
C ILE A 255 -6.78 4.81 -13.06
N THR A 256 -7.55 4.60 -14.12
CA THR A 256 -7.14 3.70 -15.20
C THR A 256 -6.23 4.44 -16.16
N VAL A 257 -5.07 3.86 -16.44
CA VAL A 257 -4.09 4.43 -17.37
C VAL A 257 -3.49 3.32 -18.23
N SER A 258 -3.31 3.55 -19.53
CA SER A 258 -2.54 2.64 -20.37
C SER A 258 -1.03 2.83 -20.15
N VAL A 259 -0.25 1.81 -20.43
CA VAL A 259 1.23 1.91 -20.34
C VAL A 259 1.77 2.98 -21.29
N ARG A 260 1.14 3.14 -22.48
CA ARG A 260 1.43 4.24 -23.42
C ARG A 260 1.18 5.60 -22.76
N ASP A 261 0.00 5.80 -22.14
CA ASP A 261 -0.32 7.06 -21.50
C ASP A 261 0.64 7.40 -20.35
N MET A 262 1.21 6.38 -19.68
CA MET A 262 2.25 6.60 -18.66
C MET A 262 3.52 7.21 -19.30
N VAL A 263 3.98 6.67 -20.42
CA VAL A 263 5.16 7.19 -21.15
C VAL A 263 4.86 8.56 -21.75
N ASP A 264 3.65 8.77 -22.29
CA ASP A 264 3.23 10.07 -22.82
C ASP A 264 3.13 11.13 -21.70
N SER A 265 2.73 10.74 -20.51
CA SER A 265 2.75 11.62 -19.32
C SER A 265 4.18 12.00 -18.93
N LEU A 266 5.12 11.04 -18.96
CA LEU A 266 6.53 11.33 -18.74
C LEU A 266 7.03 12.35 -19.78
N ARG A 267 6.65 12.20 -21.06
CA ARG A 267 7.00 13.11 -22.15
C ARG A 267 6.45 14.52 -21.90
N ARG A 268 5.18 14.64 -21.50
CA ARG A 268 4.56 15.95 -21.18
C ARG A 268 5.21 16.66 -19.98
N VAL A 269 5.64 15.89 -18.97
CA VAL A 269 6.16 16.46 -17.71
C VAL A 269 7.68 16.72 -17.79
N ALA A 270 8.44 15.82 -18.41
CA ALA A 270 9.90 15.83 -18.38
C ALA A 270 10.55 16.02 -19.76
N GLY A 271 9.77 16.07 -20.84
CA GLY A 271 10.23 16.30 -22.19
C GLY A 271 10.61 15.04 -22.97
N ASP A 272 10.78 15.21 -24.28
CA ASP A 272 11.04 14.12 -25.23
C ASP A 272 12.33 13.34 -24.89
N ALA A 273 13.42 14.06 -24.62
CA ALA A 273 14.73 13.45 -24.34
C ALA A 273 14.72 12.48 -23.13
N VAL A 274 13.83 12.71 -22.16
CA VAL A 274 13.63 11.82 -21.01
C VAL A 274 12.76 10.63 -21.42
N ALA A 275 11.63 10.88 -22.08
CA ALA A 275 10.69 9.83 -22.46
C ALA A 275 11.27 8.85 -23.51
N ASP A 276 12.14 9.33 -24.40
CA ASP A 276 12.78 8.52 -25.42
C ASP A 276 13.81 7.51 -24.87
N ARG A 277 14.12 7.59 -23.56
CA ARG A 277 14.89 6.56 -22.85
C ARG A 277 14.06 5.31 -22.55
N VAL A 278 12.75 5.33 -22.78
CA VAL A 278 11.89 4.15 -22.64
C VAL A 278 11.86 3.39 -23.95
N THR A 279 12.36 2.16 -23.92
CA THR A 279 12.29 1.24 -25.08
C THR A 279 11.28 0.14 -24.82
N TRP A 280 10.57 -0.28 -25.86
CA TRP A 280 9.57 -1.33 -25.77
C TRP A 280 10.18 -2.68 -26.14
N GLN A 281 10.21 -3.61 -25.18
CA GLN A 281 10.60 -4.99 -25.39
C GLN A 281 9.65 -5.89 -24.64
N LEU A 282 8.63 -6.36 -25.34
CA LEU A 282 7.57 -7.17 -24.76
C LEU A 282 8.12 -8.46 -24.13
N ASP A 283 7.79 -8.68 -22.87
CA ASP A 283 7.96 -9.96 -22.19
C ASP A 283 6.58 -10.65 -22.12
N PRO A 284 6.38 -11.79 -22.82
CA PRO A 284 5.08 -12.45 -22.89
C PRO A 284 4.54 -12.89 -21.53
N THR A 285 5.41 -13.13 -20.54
CA THR A 285 5.01 -13.53 -19.19
C THR A 285 4.47 -12.32 -18.43
N ILE A 286 5.20 -11.21 -18.46
CA ILE A 286 4.77 -9.95 -17.81
C ILE A 286 3.51 -9.40 -18.47
N ASP A 287 3.47 -9.39 -19.80
CA ASP A 287 2.31 -8.87 -20.55
C ASP A 287 1.03 -9.65 -20.26
N ARG A 288 1.10 -10.98 -20.27
CA ARG A 288 -0.04 -11.84 -19.90
C ARG A 288 -0.51 -11.58 -18.47
N LEU A 289 0.44 -11.43 -17.56
CA LEU A 289 0.12 -11.16 -16.16
C LEU A 289 -0.56 -9.80 -15.99
N VAL A 290 -0.02 -8.74 -16.59
CA VAL A 290 -0.58 -7.39 -16.55
C VAL A 290 -1.98 -7.36 -17.17
N SER A 291 -2.17 -8.03 -18.31
CA SER A 291 -3.46 -8.13 -19.00
C SER A 291 -4.54 -8.87 -18.20
N SER A 292 -4.14 -9.71 -17.23
CA SER A 292 -5.07 -10.42 -16.32
C SER A 292 -5.50 -9.59 -15.11
N TRP A 293 -4.89 -8.44 -14.88
CA TRP A 293 -5.21 -7.61 -13.71
C TRP A 293 -6.49 -6.80 -13.89
N PRO A 294 -7.16 -6.43 -12.80
CA PRO A 294 -8.26 -5.49 -12.85
C PRO A 294 -7.84 -4.15 -13.44
N GLN A 295 -8.55 -3.70 -14.45
CA GLN A 295 -8.21 -2.47 -15.18
C GLN A 295 -8.95 -1.23 -14.67
N ALA A 296 -10.14 -1.41 -14.09
CA ALA A 296 -10.97 -0.32 -13.58
C ALA A 296 -11.88 -0.78 -12.44
N PHE A 297 -12.17 0.14 -11.52
CA PHE A 297 -13.09 -0.05 -10.40
C PHE A 297 -14.08 1.11 -10.31
N SER A 298 -15.33 0.82 -9.91
CA SER A 298 -16.23 1.89 -9.48
C SER A 298 -15.71 2.55 -8.21
N ALA A 299 -15.22 1.76 -7.26
CA ALA A 299 -14.74 2.21 -5.95
C ALA A 299 -15.69 3.22 -5.27
N ASP A 300 -17.00 3.05 -5.47
CA ASP A 300 -18.02 3.98 -4.99
C ASP A 300 -18.05 4.06 -3.48
N ARG A 301 -17.84 2.93 -2.82
CA ARG A 301 -17.76 2.86 -1.36
C ARG A 301 -16.56 3.63 -0.83
N GLY A 302 -15.39 3.46 -1.44
CA GLY A 302 -14.20 4.23 -1.06
C GLY A 302 -14.42 5.73 -1.20
N ARG A 303 -15.02 6.15 -2.34
CA ARG A 303 -15.39 7.56 -2.58
C ARG A 303 -16.40 8.09 -1.58
N ALA A 304 -17.45 7.32 -1.27
CA ALA A 304 -18.45 7.69 -0.28
C ALA A 304 -17.87 7.87 1.14
N LEU A 305 -16.76 7.17 1.44
CA LEU A 305 -16.01 7.31 2.69
C LEU A 305 -14.96 8.45 2.65
N GLY A 306 -14.93 9.25 1.58
CA GLY A 306 -14.04 10.39 1.42
C GLY A 306 -12.67 10.09 0.79
N MET A 307 -12.43 8.84 0.37
CA MET A 307 -11.20 8.50 -0.33
C MET A 307 -11.21 9.09 -1.75
N THR A 308 -10.04 9.45 -2.26
CA THR A 308 -9.90 10.09 -3.57
C THR A 308 -8.82 9.41 -4.41
N ALA A 309 -8.92 9.60 -5.73
CA ALA A 309 -7.88 9.22 -6.68
C ALA A 309 -6.98 10.43 -7.02
N ASP A 310 -5.87 10.20 -7.69
CA ASP A 310 -5.12 11.25 -8.37
C ASP A 310 -5.97 11.82 -9.53
N ALA A 311 -5.77 13.08 -9.88
CA ALA A 311 -6.52 13.70 -10.96
C ALA A 311 -6.03 13.23 -12.35
N SER A 312 -4.72 12.95 -12.48
CA SER A 312 -4.09 12.50 -13.72
C SER A 312 -2.78 11.75 -13.43
N PHE A 313 -2.29 11.00 -14.42
CA PHE A 313 -0.96 10.40 -14.32
C PHE A 313 0.16 11.45 -14.41
N ASP A 314 -0.08 12.58 -15.08
CA ASP A 314 0.84 13.72 -15.10
C ASP A 314 1.11 14.24 -13.69
N ASP A 315 0.07 14.31 -12.83
CA ASP A 315 0.23 14.75 -11.44
C ASP A 315 1.02 13.71 -10.62
N MET A 316 0.86 12.43 -10.92
CA MET A 316 1.66 11.37 -10.28
C MET A 316 3.15 11.51 -10.66
N VAL A 317 3.45 11.80 -11.93
CA VAL A 317 4.83 12.06 -12.38
C VAL A 317 5.38 13.33 -11.72
N ARG A 318 4.62 14.44 -11.68
CA ARG A 318 5.03 15.68 -11.00
C ARG A 318 5.28 15.46 -9.50
N ALA A 319 4.43 14.67 -8.82
CA ALA A 319 4.63 14.35 -7.41
C ALA A 319 5.94 13.59 -7.19
N TYR A 320 6.29 12.68 -8.10
CA TYR A 320 7.57 11.97 -8.04
C TYR A 320 8.75 12.90 -8.30
N VAL A 321 8.67 13.78 -9.29
CA VAL A 321 9.72 14.81 -9.56
C VAL A 321 9.94 15.70 -8.34
N ALA A 322 8.88 16.16 -7.69
CA ALA A 322 8.98 16.95 -6.46
C ALA A 322 9.64 16.15 -5.32
N TYR A 323 9.31 14.89 -5.19
CA TYR A 323 9.91 14.01 -4.18
C TYR A 323 11.43 13.85 -4.39
N ILE A 324 11.89 13.54 -5.60
CA ILE A 324 13.34 13.40 -5.86
C ILE A 324 14.09 14.72 -5.66
N SER A 325 13.51 15.86 -6.06
CA SER A 325 14.12 17.19 -5.86
C SER A 325 14.30 17.49 -4.36
N SER A 326 13.33 17.12 -3.52
CA SER A 326 13.41 17.35 -2.07
C SER A 326 14.43 16.43 -1.37
N THR A 327 14.70 15.24 -1.93
CA THR A 327 15.60 14.25 -1.31
C THR A 327 17.04 14.37 -1.81
N THR A 328 17.26 14.88 -3.01
CA THR A 328 18.61 15.00 -3.61
C THR A 328 19.28 16.36 -3.38
N GLY A 329 18.55 17.34 -2.85
CA GLY A 329 19.07 18.71 -2.68
C GLY A 329 19.39 19.43 -4.01
N ALA A 330 19.02 18.86 -5.13
CA ALA A 330 19.19 19.44 -6.44
C ALA A 330 18.10 20.52 -6.65
N THR A 331 18.49 21.78 -6.57
CA THR A 331 17.69 22.89 -7.09
C THR A 331 17.51 22.67 -8.59
N ALA A 332 16.26 22.73 -9.05
CA ALA A 332 15.89 22.72 -10.46
C ALA A 332 16.49 23.92 -11.20
#